data_df70cec6204fb529f6671f6819a16480
#
_entry.id   df70cec6204fb529f6671f6819a16480
#
_cell.length_a   1.000
_cell.length_b   1.000
_cell.length_c   1.000
_cell.angle_alpha   90.00
_cell.angle_beta   90.00
_cell.angle_gamma   90.00
#
_symmetry.space_group_name_H-M   'P 1'
#
loop_
_entity.id
_entity.type
_entity.pdbx_description
1 polymer ?
#
loop_
_entity_poly.entity_id
_entity_poly.type
_entity_poly.pdbx_seq_one_letter_code
_entity_poly.pdbx_strand_id
1 'polypeptide(L)'
;MPILSRKRLWTTTVTLALALALGVAGPASAADVNNVKNAGFESGLTNWACSASSGTTVSSPVHGGSAALKATPAGQDNAQCVQTVAVKPNATYSLSAWVQGGYAYLGATGTGTTDVSTWTPDTASWKQLTTTFTTGASTTSVTVYTHGWYGQAAYLADDVSVYGPDGGGGGDPTPTVPAAPAGLAVSGTSSSSVSLSWNAVSGATGYNVYRNGTKVTAVTGASATVTGLAASTSYSFQVTAVNSAGESVRSGAVTGTTTASQGNGGGALPKHAVTGYWQNFNNGATVQKLSAVQSQYDIIAVAFADATTTPGAVTFNLDSAGLGGYTVDQFKADIKAKQAAGKKVVVSVGGQNGTVSVSDPTSAGNFANSVYSLMQTYGFDGVDIDLENGLNATYMSQALRSLSAKAGSGLILTMAPQTIDMQSTSNAYFQTALNVKDILTVVNMQYYNSGSMLGCDGKVYSQGSVDFLTALACIQLEGGLSPSQVGLGLPASTSGAGSGYVSPSVVNNALDCLTKGTGCGSFKPSKTYPDLRGAMTWSTNWDAAAGNAWSNTVGPHVHGLP
;
A
#
# COMPACT_ATOMS: atom_id res chain seq x y z
N MET A 1 -14.68 48.30 -56.52
CA MET A 1 -13.51 48.86 -57.26
C MET A 1 -12.42 49.10 -56.24
N PRO A 2 -11.21 48.81 -56.49
CA PRO A 2 -10.49 47.70 -57.11
C PRO A 2 -9.46 47.15 -56.08
N ILE A 3 -8.56 46.26 -56.25
CA ILE A 3 -7.79 45.64 -57.38
C ILE A 3 -7.20 44.33 -56.80
N LEU A 4 -7.27 43.28 -57.60
CA LEU A 4 -6.54 42.04 -57.36
C LEU A 4 -5.03 42.24 -57.57
N SER A 5 -4.21 41.61 -56.72
CA SER A 5 -2.80 41.34 -56.99
C SER A 5 -2.51 39.86 -56.84
N ARG A 6 -2.31 39.20 -58.01
CA ARG A 6 -1.81 37.82 -58.12
C ARG A 6 -0.32 37.81 -57.79
N LYS A 7 0.12 36.94 -56.86
CA LYS A 7 1.53 36.51 -56.77
C LYS A 7 1.68 35.11 -57.35
N ARG A 8 2.53 35.02 -58.34
CA ARG A 8 2.91 33.81 -59.11
C ARG A 8 3.74 32.88 -58.19
N LEU A 9 3.38 31.59 -58.22
CA LEU A 9 4.19 30.49 -57.73
C LEU A 9 5.30 30.22 -58.73
N TRP A 10 6.54 30.21 -58.30
CA TRP A 10 7.68 29.65 -59.02
C TRP A 10 7.95 28.26 -58.49
N THR A 11 7.72 27.24 -59.34
CA THR A 11 8.15 25.86 -59.12
C THR A 11 9.58 25.72 -59.64
N THR A 12 10.53 25.53 -58.74
CA THR A 12 11.90 25.09 -59.09
C THR A 12 11.96 23.57 -59.01
N THR A 13 12.06 22.92 -60.16
CA THR A 13 12.35 21.48 -60.26
C THR A 13 13.85 21.27 -60.02
N VAL A 14 14.20 20.58 -58.91
CA VAL A 14 15.56 20.10 -58.67
C VAL A 14 15.65 18.67 -59.15
N THR A 15 16.39 18.49 -60.25
CA THR A 15 16.77 17.17 -60.76
C THR A 15 17.90 16.60 -59.92
N LEU A 16 17.61 15.55 -59.15
CA LEU A 16 18.61 14.81 -58.38
C LEU A 16 19.25 13.74 -59.28
N ALA A 17 20.50 13.97 -59.66
CA ALA A 17 21.29 12.98 -60.38
C ALA A 17 21.74 11.88 -59.38
N LEU A 18 21.25 10.66 -59.58
CA LEU A 18 21.66 9.47 -58.78
C LEU A 18 22.99 8.94 -59.34
N ALA A 19 24.10 9.27 -58.69
CA ALA A 19 25.40 8.64 -58.98
C ALA A 19 25.46 7.29 -58.26
N LEU A 20 25.38 6.18 -58.98
CA LEU A 20 25.66 4.83 -58.48
C LEU A 20 27.17 4.73 -58.23
N ALA A 21 27.57 4.90 -56.95
CA ALA A 21 28.91 4.48 -56.50
C ALA A 21 28.84 2.99 -56.15
N LEU A 22 29.42 2.14 -56.98
CA LEU A 22 29.75 0.76 -56.58
C LEU A 22 30.84 0.85 -55.49
N GLY A 23 30.42 0.91 -54.22
CA GLY A 23 31.25 0.70 -53.08
C GLY A 23 31.55 -0.79 -52.97
N VAL A 24 32.81 -1.15 -53.07
CA VAL A 24 33.32 -2.47 -52.66
C VAL A 24 33.01 -2.61 -51.20
N ALA A 25 32.05 -3.50 -50.83
CA ALA A 25 31.79 -3.86 -49.45
C ALA A 25 33.05 -4.54 -48.89
N GLY A 26 33.80 -3.83 -48.06
CA GLY A 26 34.79 -4.45 -47.21
C GLY A 26 34.10 -5.46 -46.27
N PRO A 27 34.82 -6.47 -45.79
CA PRO A 27 34.26 -7.44 -44.86
C PRO A 27 33.60 -6.70 -43.70
N ALA A 28 32.33 -6.97 -43.44
CA ALA A 28 31.60 -6.42 -42.30
C ALA A 28 32.39 -6.77 -41.04
N SER A 29 32.89 -5.76 -40.31
CA SER A 29 33.45 -5.97 -39.00
C SER A 29 32.42 -6.68 -38.12
N ALA A 30 32.80 -7.82 -37.53
CA ALA A 30 31.92 -8.47 -36.57
C ALA A 30 31.58 -7.47 -35.46
N ALA A 31 30.33 -7.43 -35.06
CA ALA A 31 29.88 -6.54 -33.97
C ALA A 31 30.64 -6.89 -32.68
N ASP A 32 30.93 -5.89 -31.88
CA ASP A 32 31.51 -6.07 -30.54
C ASP A 32 30.52 -6.84 -29.65
N VAL A 33 31.06 -7.75 -28.81
CA VAL A 33 30.31 -8.62 -27.92
C VAL A 33 30.88 -8.61 -26.50
N ASN A 34 30.13 -9.07 -25.52
CA ASN A 34 30.71 -9.44 -24.22
C ASN A 34 31.36 -10.83 -24.36
N ASN A 35 32.66 -10.90 -24.16
CA ASN A 35 33.44 -12.13 -24.29
C ASN A 35 33.47 -12.98 -23.01
N VAL A 36 32.89 -12.52 -21.87
CA VAL A 36 32.78 -13.24 -20.61
C VAL A 36 31.62 -14.25 -20.69
N LYS A 37 31.84 -15.48 -20.23
CA LYS A 37 30.83 -16.52 -20.10
C LYS A 37 30.21 -16.48 -18.71
N ASN A 38 28.89 -16.72 -18.61
CA ASN A 38 28.16 -16.67 -17.34
C ASN A 38 28.47 -15.37 -16.56
N ALA A 39 28.31 -14.27 -17.26
CA ALA A 39 28.70 -12.93 -16.83
C ALA A 39 27.93 -12.44 -15.57
N GLY A 40 26.66 -12.84 -15.42
CA GLY A 40 25.76 -12.56 -14.30
C GLY A 40 25.64 -13.71 -13.30
N PHE A 41 26.50 -14.73 -13.35
CA PHE A 41 26.51 -15.87 -12.43
C PHE A 41 25.21 -16.68 -12.36
N GLU A 42 24.34 -16.60 -13.36
CA GLU A 42 23.03 -17.26 -13.42
C GLU A 42 23.13 -18.80 -13.47
N SER A 43 24.27 -19.33 -13.89
CA SER A 43 24.60 -20.76 -13.88
C SER A 43 25.59 -21.14 -12.76
N GLY A 44 25.45 -20.52 -11.59
CA GLY A 44 26.36 -20.70 -10.48
C GLY A 44 27.76 -20.18 -10.82
N LEU A 45 28.82 -20.89 -10.40
CA LEU A 45 30.20 -20.55 -10.72
C LEU A 45 30.71 -21.20 -12.03
N THR A 46 29.83 -21.66 -12.91
CA THR A 46 30.22 -22.23 -14.20
C THR A 46 31.10 -21.24 -14.99
N ASN A 47 32.26 -21.69 -15.48
CA ASN A 47 33.32 -20.91 -16.13
C ASN A 47 34.12 -19.97 -15.20
N TRP A 48 33.81 -19.88 -13.93
CA TRP A 48 34.56 -19.13 -12.94
C TRP A 48 35.28 -20.06 -11.96
N ALA A 49 36.51 -19.74 -11.63
CA ALA A 49 37.30 -20.44 -10.64
C ALA A 49 37.67 -19.48 -9.51
N CYS A 50 37.25 -19.78 -8.28
CA CYS A 50 37.57 -18.98 -7.10
C CYS A 50 38.62 -19.66 -6.25
N SER A 51 39.55 -18.87 -5.65
CA SER A 51 40.60 -19.35 -4.76
C SER A 51 40.00 -20.05 -3.53
N ALA A 52 40.61 -21.15 -3.10
CA ALA A 52 40.29 -21.88 -1.87
C ALA A 52 38.78 -22.11 -1.63
N SER A 53 37.97 -22.21 -2.67
CA SER A 53 36.52 -22.31 -2.58
C SER A 53 35.85 -21.12 -1.86
N SER A 54 36.47 -19.93 -1.90
CA SER A 54 35.99 -18.72 -1.25
C SER A 54 34.77 -18.08 -1.90
N GLY A 55 34.40 -18.49 -3.13
CA GLY A 55 33.25 -17.99 -3.89
C GLY A 55 32.02 -18.87 -3.80
N THR A 56 30.87 -18.27 -3.78
CA THR A 56 29.54 -18.89 -3.92
C THR A 56 28.60 -17.95 -4.68
N THR A 57 27.45 -18.43 -5.09
CA THR A 57 26.41 -17.54 -5.64
C THR A 57 25.32 -17.29 -4.61
N VAL A 58 24.71 -16.10 -4.64
CA VAL A 58 23.58 -15.67 -3.81
C VAL A 58 22.45 -15.17 -4.69
N SER A 59 21.21 -15.34 -4.20
CA SER A 59 20.01 -14.85 -4.88
C SER A 59 19.55 -13.46 -4.39
N SER A 60 20.28 -12.90 -3.42
CA SER A 60 20.05 -11.53 -2.89
C SER A 60 21.26 -11.10 -2.04
N PRO A 61 21.75 -9.84 -2.18
CA PRO A 61 21.37 -8.90 -3.24
C PRO A 61 21.96 -9.30 -4.61
N VAL A 62 21.25 -8.98 -5.69
CA VAL A 62 21.73 -9.14 -7.08
C VAL A 62 21.66 -7.80 -7.80
N HIS A 63 22.54 -7.55 -8.79
CA HIS A 63 22.44 -6.37 -9.64
C HIS A 63 21.56 -6.64 -10.84
N GLY A 64 21.79 -7.76 -11.54
CA GLY A 64 20.98 -8.25 -12.65
C GLY A 64 20.55 -9.68 -12.44
N GLY A 65 19.54 -10.15 -13.20
CA GLY A 65 19.13 -11.56 -13.15
C GLY A 65 18.61 -12.06 -11.80
N SER A 66 19.00 -13.28 -11.42
CA SER A 66 18.57 -13.99 -10.21
C SER A 66 19.72 -14.45 -9.31
N ALA A 67 20.97 -14.25 -9.71
CA ALA A 67 22.15 -14.67 -8.97
C ALA A 67 23.29 -13.63 -9.07
N ALA A 68 24.14 -13.56 -8.07
CA ALA A 68 25.38 -12.79 -8.06
C ALA A 68 26.49 -13.60 -7.37
N LEU A 69 27.75 -13.33 -7.73
CA LEU A 69 28.89 -13.85 -6.98
C LEU A 69 28.96 -13.20 -5.60
N LYS A 70 29.14 -14.03 -4.56
CA LYS A 70 29.63 -13.61 -3.24
C LYS A 70 30.93 -14.32 -2.95
N ALA A 71 31.99 -13.55 -2.69
CA ALA A 71 33.28 -14.12 -2.33
C ALA A 71 33.81 -13.48 -1.03
N THR A 72 34.36 -14.34 -0.14
CA THR A 72 34.72 -13.96 1.22
C THR A 72 36.23 -14.14 1.43
N PRO A 73 37.00 -13.03 1.54
CA PRO A 73 38.43 -13.07 1.89
C PRO A 73 38.64 -13.74 3.26
N ALA A 74 39.69 -14.56 3.37
CA ALA A 74 39.99 -15.26 4.62
C ALA A 74 41.53 -15.44 4.78
N GLY A 75 42.07 -15.01 5.91
CA GLY A 75 43.49 -15.11 6.19
C GLY A 75 44.34 -14.38 5.15
N GLN A 76 45.15 -15.14 4.43
CA GLN A 76 46.04 -14.65 3.34
C GLN A 76 45.39 -14.77 1.95
N ASP A 77 44.12 -15.19 1.87
CA ASP A 77 43.33 -15.31 0.64
C ASP A 77 42.45 -14.08 0.45
N ASN A 78 42.57 -13.38 -0.67
CA ASN A 78 41.77 -12.24 -1.06
C ASN A 78 40.45 -12.63 -1.77
N ALA A 79 40.15 -13.92 -1.80
CA ALA A 79 38.95 -14.49 -2.45
C ALA A 79 38.89 -14.16 -3.96
N GLN A 80 39.96 -14.34 -4.67
CA GLN A 80 40.01 -14.08 -6.10
C GLN A 80 39.16 -15.10 -6.88
N CYS A 81 38.27 -14.61 -7.75
CA CYS A 81 37.56 -15.40 -8.75
C CYS A 81 37.99 -14.97 -10.15
N VAL A 82 38.35 -15.93 -11.01
CA VAL A 82 38.94 -15.68 -12.33
C VAL A 82 38.20 -16.42 -13.44
N GLN A 83 38.25 -15.84 -14.63
CA GLN A 83 37.87 -16.51 -15.89
C GLN A 83 38.91 -16.21 -16.97
N THR A 84 39.31 -17.23 -17.75
CA THR A 84 40.10 -17.04 -18.99
C THR A 84 39.12 -16.70 -20.12
N VAL A 85 39.32 -15.51 -20.71
CA VAL A 85 38.45 -14.95 -21.77
C VAL A 85 39.24 -14.92 -23.07
N ALA A 86 38.67 -15.45 -24.13
CA ALA A 86 39.24 -15.37 -25.49
C ALA A 86 39.17 -13.91 -26.01
N VAL A 87 40.24 -13.43 -26.64
CA VAL A 87 40.33 -12.09 -27.18
C VAL A 87 41.09 -12.09 -28.52
N LYS A 88 40.89 -11.03 -29.33
CA LYS A 88 41.71 -10.82 -30.55
C LYS A 88 43.01 -10.08 -30.24
N PRO A 89 44.09 -10.41 -30.93
CA PRO A 89 45.32 -9.62 -30.87
C PRO A 89 45.12 -8.17 -31.37
N ASN A 90 45.91 -7.25 -30.83
CA ASN A 90 45.94 -5.81 -31.18
C ASN A 90 44.53 -5.17 -31.12
N ALA A 91 43.71 -5.57 -30.16
CA ALA A 91 42.35 -5.09 -30.00
C ALA A 91 42.15 -4.44 -28.62
N THR A 92 41.29 -3.44 -28.55
CA THR A 92 40.93 -2.77 -27.30
C THR A 92 39.59 -3.28 -26.77
N TYR A 93 39.52 -3.54 -25.47
CA TYR A 93 38.37 -4.03 -24.78
C TYR A 93 38.00 -3.12 -23.61
N SER A 94 36.70 -2.93 -23.37
CA SER A 94 36.19 -2.33 -22.15
C SER A 94 35.90 -3.45 -21.13
N LEU A 95 36.50 -3.37 -19.96
CA LEU A 95 36.27 -4.28 -18.83
C LEU A 95 35.42 -3.58 -17.79
N SER A 96 34.29 -4.19 -17.41
CA SER A 96 33.43 -3.66 -16.36
C SER A 96 32.80 -4.78 -15.51
N ALA A 97 32.39 -4.43 -14.29
CA ALA A 97 31.58 -5.27 -13.39
C ALA A 97 30.80 -4.39 -12.43
N TRP A 98 29.66 -4.85 -11.98
CA TRP A 98 28.97 -4.28 -10.83
C TRP A 98 29.44 -4.98 -9.57
N VAL A 99 29.75 -4.20 -8.52
CA VAL A 99 30.27 -4.72 -7.26
C VAL A 99 29.59 -4.06 -6.06
N GLN A 100 29.52 -4.80 -4.94
CA GLN A 100 29.01 -4.32 -3.66
C GLN A 100 29.77 -4.98 -2.51
N GLY A 101 29.85 -4.34 -1.34
CA GLY A 101 30.54 -4.87 -0.17
C GLY A 101 31.98 -4.39 -0.03
N GLY A 102 32.80 -5.13 0.70
CA GLY A 102 34.12 -4.66 1.10
C GLY A 102 35.18 -4.75 0.00
N TYR A 103 35.89 -3.66 -0.25
CA TYR A 103 37.11 -3.57 -1.06
C TYR A 103 37.15 -4.47 -2.30
N ALA A 104 36.25 -4.21 -3.24
CA ALA A 104 36.13 -5.02 -4.45
C ALA A 104 37.07 -4.50 -5.55
N TYR A 105 37.80 -5.42 -6.18
CA TYR A 105 38.71 -5.19 -7.28
C TYR A 105 38.21 -5.90 -8.55
N LEU A 106 38.49 -5.27 -9.69
CA LEU A 106 38.25 -5.81 -11.03
C LEU A 106 39.50 -5.59 -11.86
N GLY A 107 39.98 -6.60 -12.59
CA GLY A 107 41.14 -6.44 -13.44
C GLY A 107 41.28 -7.52 -14.51
N ALA A 108 42.26 -7.30 -15.37
CA ALA A 108 42.69 -8.25 -16.40
C ALA A 108 44.22 -8.35 -16.43
N THR A 109 44.68 -9.62 -16.51
CA THR A 109 46.13 -9.93 -16.64
C THR A 109 46.40 -10.76 -17.89
N GLY A 110 47.67 -10.80 -18.30
CA GLY A 110 48.08 -11.50 -19.52
C GLY A 110 47.66 -10.76 -20.79
N THR A 111 47.47 -9.46 -20.71
CA THR A 111 47.02 -8.63 -21.83
C THR A 111 48.04 -8.57 -22.97
N GLY A 112 49.31 -8.90 -22.68
CA GLY A 112 50.40 -8.81 -23.65
C GLY A 112 50.90 -7.35 -23.88
N THR A 113 50.31 -6.44 -23.14
CA THR A 113 50.72 -5.03 -23.00
C THR A 113 50.80 -4.68 -21.51
N THR A 114 50.03 -3.71 -21.04
CA THR A 114 49.95 -3.36 -19.61
C THR A 114 48.69 -3.98 -18.99
N ASP A 115 48.87 -4.82 -17.98
CA ASP A 115 47.75 -5.38 -17.20
C ASP A 115 47.03 -4.25 -16.45
N VAL A 116 45.71 -4.42 -16.26
CA VAL A 116 44.86 -3.37 -15.71
C VAL A 116 44.13 -3.83 -14.46
N SER A 117 43.90 -2.88 -13.55
CA SER A 117 43.08 -3.08 -12.35
C SER A 117 42.36 -1.79 -11.97
N THR A 118 41.18 -1.92 -11.45
CA THR A 118 40.38 -0.86 -10.81
C THR A 118 39.73 -1.41 -9.57
N TRP A 119 39.33 -0.53 -8.65
CA TRP A 119 38.76 -0.98 -7.37
C TRP A 119 37.89 0.10 -6.72
N THR A 120 37.14 -0.30 -5.69
CA THR A 120 36.38 0.60 -4.82
C THR A 120 36.57 0.17 -3.36
N PRO A 121 36.61 1.13 -2.41
CA PRO A 121 36.44 0.80 -1.00
C PRO A 121 35.07 0.22 -0.73
N ASP A 122 34.79 -0.11 0.52
CA ASP A 122 33.48 -0.64 0.94
C ASP A 122 32.32 0.21 0.44
N THR A 123 31.29 -0.45 -0.13
CA THR A 123 30.09 0.20 -0.67
C THR A 123 28.83 -0.57 -0.27
N ALA A 124 27.88 0.15 0.32
CA ALA A 124 26.60 -0.41 0.75
C ALA A 124 25.62 -0.69 -0.41
N SER A 125 25.90 -0.12 -1.59
CA SER A 125 25.06 -0.28 -2.80
C SER A 125 25.92 -0.68 -3.99
N TRP A 126 25.26 -1.27 -5.00
CA TRP A 126 25.93 -1.64 -6.25
C TRP A 126 26.62 -0.44 -6.90
N LYS A 127 27.88 -0.63 -7.27
CA LYS A 127 28.72 0.35 -7.95
C LYS A 127 29.40 -0.31 -9.14
N GLN A 128 29.38 0.36 -10.28
CA GLN A 128 30.08 -0.12 -11.47
C GLN A 128 31.56 0.24 -11.41
N LEU A 129 32.44 -0.75 -11.59
CA LEU A 129 33.84 -0.58 -11.90
C LEU A 129 34.04 -0.70 -13.40
N THR A 130 34.87 0.17 -13.96
CA THR A 130 35.19 0.16 -15.40
C THR A 130 36.67 0.49 -15.63
N THR A 131 37.27 -0.18 -16.61
CA THR A 131 38.62 0.12 -17.14
C THR A 131 38.71 -0.36 -18.59
N THR A 132 39.80 -0.08 -19.26
CA THR A 132 40.06 -0.55 -20.63
C THR A 132 41.46 -1.17 -20.72
N PHE A 133 41.61 -2.19 -21.56
CA PHE A 133 42.92 -2.74 -21.89
C PHE A 133 43.04 -2.99 -23.40
N THR A 134 44.30 -3.02 -23.88
CA THR A 134 44.60 -3.38 -25.27
C THR A 134 45.46 -4.62 -25.29
N THR A 135 45.13 -5.57 -26.15
CA THR A 135 45.84 -6.84 -26.27
C THR A 135 47.14 -6.68 -27.12
N GLY A 136 48.17 -7.43 -26.76
CA GLY A 136 49.41 -7.52 -27.56
C GLY A 136 49.21 -8.23 -28.89
N ALA A 137 50.24 -8.17 -29.76
CA ALA A 137 50.18 -8.69 -31.14
C ALA A 137 49.97 -10.21 -31.23
N SER A 138 50.27 -10.97 -30.17
CA SER A 138 50.08 -12.42 -30.10
C SER A 138 49.07 -12.88 -29.03
N THR A 139 48.40 -11.94 -28.36
CA THR A 139 47.47 -12.26 -27.25
C THR A 139 46.14 -12.72 -27.79
N THR A 140 45.79 -13.97 -27.50
CA THR A 140 44.52 -14.61 -27.91
C THR A 140 43.60 -14.93 -26.72
N SER A 141 44.09 -14.72 -25.48
CA SER A 141 43.32 -14.85 -24.25
C SER A 141 43.86 -13.95 -23.15
N VAL A 142 43.00 -13.54 -22.24
CA VAL A 142 43.33 -12.80 -21.01
C VAL A 142 42.68 -13.48 -19.81
N THR A 143 43.23 -13.29 -18.62
CA THR A 143 42.60 -13.69 -17.37
C THR A 143 41.92 -12.47 -16.75
N VAL A 144 40.60 -12.51 -16.68
CA VAL A 144 39.79 -11.51 -15.97
C VAL A 144 39.57 -11.99 -14.55
N TYR A 145 39.58 -11.07 -13.61
CA TYR A 145 39.41 -11.39 -12.19
C TYR A 145 38.59 -10.35 -11.46
N THR A 146 37.90 -10.84 -10.41
CA THR A 146 37.43 -10.04 -9.28
C THR A 146 38.04 -10.56 -8.00
N HIS A 147 38.38 -9.70 -7.04
CA HIS A 147 38.82 -10.11 -5.71
C HIS A 147 38.46 -9.08 -4.66
N GLY A 148 38.43 -9.51 -3.39
CA GLY A 148 38.36 -8.64 -2.24
C GLY A 148 39.71 -8.23 -1.71
N TRP A 149 39.81 -7.83 -0.44
CA TRP A 149 41.04 -7.50 0.24
C TRP A 149 41.18 -8.28 1.54
N TYR A 150 42.38 -8.61 1.91
CA TYR A 150 42.71 -9.39 3.11
C TYR A 150 42.08 -8.79 4.37
N GLY A 151 41.44 -9.61 5.18
CA GLY A 151 40.83 -9.20 6.43
C GLY A 151 39.59 -8.31 6.29
N GLN A 152 39.07 -8.12 5.08
CA GLN A 152 37.86 -7.37 4.80
C GLN A 152 36.63 -8.28 4.72
N ALA A 153 35.44 -7.67 4.76
CA ALA A 153 34.18 -8.36 4.56
C ALA A 153 34.06 -8.96 3.15
N ALA A 154 33.09 -9.84 2.97
CA ALA A 154 32.75 -10.39 1.67
C ALA A 154 32.40 -9.27 0.67
N TYR A 155 32.81 -9.46 -0.58
CA TYR A 155 32.33 -8.64 -1.70
C TYR A 155 31.37 -9.46 -2.57
N LEU A 156 30.55 -8.71 -3.32
CA LEU A 156 29.68 -9.25 -4.36
C LEU A 156 30.16 -8.71 -5.71
N ALA A 157 29.98 -9.52 -6.76
CA ALA A 157 30.20 -9.07 -8.14
C ALA A 157 29.12 -9.65 -9.05
N ASP A 158 28.73 -8.86 -10.06
CA ASP A 158 27.67 -9.21 -11.00
C ASP A 158 27.90 -8.53 -12.35
N ASP A 159 27.25 -9.01 -13.40
CA ASP A 159 27.27 -8.44 -14.76
C ASP A 159 28.70 -8.10 -15.25
N VAL A 160 29.64 -9.04 -15.13
CA VAL A 160 31.02 -8.87 -15.56
C VAL A 160 31.08 -8.83 -17.09
N SER A 161 31.82 -7.87 -17.65
CA SER A 161 31.87 -7.69 -19.11
C SER A 161 33.30 -7.40 -19.60
N VAL A 162 33.69 -8.10 -20.63
CA VAL A 162 34.83 -7.78 -21.52
C VAL A 162 34.26 -7.49 -22.88
N TYR A 163 33.89 -6.23 -23.11
CA TYR A 163 33.18 -5.82 -24.33
C TYR A 163 34.16 -5.33 -25.40
N GLY A 164 34.07 -5.88 -26.59
CA GLY A 164 34.90 -5.59 -27.73
C GLY A 164 34.80 -6.65 -28.81
N PRO A 165 35.77 -6.68 -29.75
CA PRO A 165 35.75 -7.65 -30.84
C PRO A 165 35.65 -9.10 -30.36
N ASP A 166 34.78 -9.88 -31.00
CA ASP A 166 34.59 -11.31 -30.66
C ASP A 166 35.91 -12.10 -30.73
N GLY A 167 36.36 -12.58 -29.58
CA GLY A 167 37.58 -13.39 -29.46
C GLY A 167 37.43 -14.84 -29.95
N GLY A 168 36.23 -15.26 -30.35
CA GLY A 168 35.96 -16.62 -30.84
C GLY A 168 35.75 -17.65 -29.72
N GLY A 169 35.75 -17.21 -28.45
CA GLY A 169 35.50 -18.07 -27.28
C GLY A 169 34.04 -18.37 -26.99
N GLY A 170 33.11 -17.75 -27.72
CA GLY A 170 31.67 -17.83 -27.50
C GLY A 170 31.31 -17.28 -26.12
N GLY A 171 31.39 -15.95 -25.96
CA GLY A 171 30.86 -15.25 -24.79
C GLY A 171 29.35 -15.44 -24.66
N ASP A 172 28.79 -14.99 -23.55
CA ASP A 172 27.32 -14.95 -23.41
C ASP A 172 26.76 -14.02 -24.52
N PRO A 173 25.65 -14.42 -25.15
CA PRO A 173 25.02 -13.55 -26.15
C PRO A 173 24.71 -12.20 -25.49
N THR A 174 25.03 -11.12 -26.21
CA THR A 174 24.65 -9.76 -25.74
C THR A 174 23.15 -9.79 -25.41
N PRO A 175 22.73 -9.36 -24.22
CA PRO A 175 21.31 -9.34 -23.88
C PRO A 175 20.55 -8.57 -24.96
N THR A 176 19.56 -9.20 -25.55
CA THR A 176 18.63 -8.54 -26.47
C THR A 176 17.39 -8.12 -25.68
N VAL A 177 16.74 -7.06 -26.14
CA VAL A 177 15.46 -6.63 -25.57
C VAL A 177 14.50 -7.85 -25.59
N PRO A 178 13.83 -8.17 -24.48
CA PRO A 178 12.96 -9.34 -24.40
C PRO A 178 11.83 -9.28 -25.42
N ALA A 179 11.25 -10.42 -25.75
CA ALA A 179 10.02 -10.46 -26.52
C ALA A 179 8.85 -9.85 -25.71
N ALA A 180 7.81 -9.37 -26.41
CA ALA A 180 6.59 -8.92 -25.73
C ALA A 180 5.95 -10.11 -24.95
N PRO A 181 5.46 -9.88 -23.72
CA PRO A 181 4.73 -10.90 -22.98
C PRO A 181 3.52 -11.41 -23.77
N ALA A 182 3.39 -12.74 -23.87
CA ALA A 182 2.25 -13.41 -24.49
C ALA A 182 1.30 -13.97 -23.41
N GLY A 183 0.07 -14.31 -23.79
CA GLY A 183 -0.87 -14.94 -22.88
C GLY A 183 -1.38 -14.03 -21.76
N LEU A 184 -1.27 -12.69 -21.92
CA LEU A 184 -1.84 -11.76 -20.95
C LEU A 184 -3.34 -12.02 -20.79
N ALA A 185 -3.77 -12.27 -19.58
CA ALA A 185 -5.15 -12.56 -19.22
C ALA A 185 -5.52 -11.93 -17.88
N VAL A 186 -6.80 -11.65 -17.68
CA VAL A 186 -7.36 -11.32 -16.36
C VAL A 186 -7.56 -12.61 -15.60
N SER A 187 -6.85 -12.77 -14.48
CA SER A 187 -6.92 -13.95 -13.60
C SER A 187 -7.89 -13.77 -12.44
N GLY A 188 -8.34 -12.54 -12.17
CA GLY A 188 -9.34 -12.23 -11.14
C GLY A 188 -9.74 -10.77 -11.15
N THR A 189 -10.94 -10.48 -10.64
CA THR A 189 -11.45 -9.11 -10.48
C THR A 189 -12.13 -8.94 -9.14
N SER A 190 -12.01 -7.75 -8.56
CA SER A 190 -12.82 -7.31 -7.42
C SER A 190 -13.46 -5.95 -7.78
N SER A 191 -14.15 -5.34 -6.83
CA SER A 191 -14.72 -3.99 -7.03
C SER A 191 -13.66 -2.89 -7.11
N SER A 192 -12.42 -3.18 -6.69
CA SER A 192 -11.35 -2.17 -6.64
C SER A 192 -10.02 -2.66 -7.21
N SER A 193 -9.97 -3.87 -7.78
CA SER A 193 -8.74 -4.44 -8.34
C SER A 193 -8.99 -5.35 -9.53
N VAL A 194 -7.96 -5.49 -10.36
CA VAL A 194 -7.86 -6.47 -11.44
C VAL A 194 -6.53 -7.20 -11.29
N SER A 195 -6.58 -8.53 -11.20
CA SER A 195 -5.41 -9.41 -11.20
C SER A 195 -5.13 -9.88 -12.62
N LEU A 196 -3.87 -9.83 -13.00
CA LEU A 196 -3.36 -10.16 -14.33
C LEU A 196 -2.34 -11.30 -14.22
N SER A 197 -2.30 -12.14 -15.22
CA SER A 197 -1.25 -13.15 -15.41
C SER A 197 -0.83 -13.20 -16.88
N TRP A 198 0.41 -13.62 -17.13
CA TRP A 198 0.96 -13.76 -18.48
C TRP A 198 2.03 -14.86 -18.51
N ASN A 199 2.48 -15.22 -19.70
CA ASN A 199 3.55 -16.19 -19.84
C ASN A 199 4.89 -15.53 -19.50
N ALA A 200 5.71 -16.21 -18.71
CA ALA A 200 7.07 -15.77 -18.44
C ALA A 200 7.87 -15.64 -19.74
N VAL A 201 8.63 -14.56 -19.86
CA VAL A 201 9.43 -14.26 -21.05
C VAL A 201 10.89 -14.60 -20.77
N SER A 202 11.50 -15.41 -21.63
CA SER A 202 12.91 -15.78 -21.52
C SER A 202 13.79 -14.52 -21.61
N GLY A 203 14.76 -14.39 -20.71
CA GLY A 203 15.67 -13.24 -20.63
C GLY A 203 15.07 -11.98 -20.05
N ALA A 204 13.84 -12.02 -19.53
CA ALA A 204 13.25 -10.90 -18.79
C ALA A 204 13.66 -10.96 -17.31
N THR A 205 14.08 -9.83 -16.73
CA THR A 205 14.37 -9.65 -15.31
C THR A 205 13.20 -9.02 -14.54
N GLY A 206 12.18 -8.51 -15.27
CA GLY A 206 10.97 -7.93 -14.69
C GLY A 206 9.96 -7.54 -15.75
N TYR A 207 8.83 -6.98 -15.29
CA TYR A 207 7.72 -6.58 -16.14
C TYR A 207 7.14 -5.24 -15.67
N ASN A 208 6.75 -4.40 -16.64
CA ASN A 208 5.98 -3.17 -16.38
C ASN A 208 4.53 -3.39 -16.78
N VAL A 209 3.61 -3.01 -15.90
CA VAL A 209 2.16 -3.11 -16.14
C VAL A 209 1.60 -1.73 -16.47
N TYR A 210 0.81 -1.66 -17.52
CA TYR A 210 0.17 -0.44 -18.02
C TYR A 210 -1.34 -0.54 -17.90
N ARG A 211 -1.97 0.54 -17.42
CA ARG A 211 -3.42 0.72 -17.38
C ARG A 211 -3.78 1.92 -18.24
N ASN A 212 -4.66 1.72 -19.22
CA ASN A 212 -5.08 2.77 -20.17
C ASN A 212 -3.88 3.53 -20.78
N GLY A 213 -2.81 2.80 -21.09
CA GLY A 213 -1.58 3.36 -21.66
C GLY A 213 -0.58 3.95 -20.67
N THR A 214 -0.91 4.10 -19.39
CA THR A 214 -0.02 4.64 -18.34
C THR A 214 0.56 3.50 -17.51
N LYS A 215 1.88 3.51 -17.27
CA LYS A 215 2.55 2.56 -16.36
C LYS A 215 2.04 2.76 -14.93
N VAL A 216 1.57 1.68 -14.30
CA VAL A 216 0.99 1.71 -12.95
C VAL A 216 1.79 0.92 -11.92
N THR A 217 2.53 -0.10 -12.34
CA THR A 217 3.38 -0.90 -11.44
C THR A 217 4.47 -1.62 -12.22
N ALA A 218 5.48 -2.11 -11.50
CA ALA A 218 6.51 -3.02 -11.99
C ALA A 218 6.61 -4.22 -11.04
N VAL A 219 6.87 -5.41 -11.59
CA VAL A 219 6.95 -6.68 -10.85
C VAL A 219 8.06 -7.55 -11.44
N THR A 220 8.59 -8.49 -10.66
CA THR A 220 9.57 -9.47 -11.13
C THR A 220 8.92 -10.77 -11.61
N GLY A 221 7.73 -11.10 -11.12
CA GLY A 221 6.98 -12.31 -11.51
C GLY A 221 6.05 -12.08 -12.70
N ALA A 222 5.54 -13.17 -13.29
CA ALA A 222 4.64 -13.15 -14.44
C ALA A 222 3.15 -12.93 -14.04
N SER A 223 2.89 -12.19 -12.98
CA SER A 223 1.56 -11.79 -12.53
C SER A 223 1.62 -10.47 -11.76
N ALA A 224 0.49 -9.75 -11.75
CA ALA A 224 0.35 -8.51 -10.97
C ALA A 224 -1.12 -8.29 -10.59
N THR A 225 -1.36 -7.61 -9.46
CA THR A 225 -2.68 -7.10 -9.10
C THR A 225 -2.65 -5.58 -9.12
N VAL A 226 -3.46 -4.98 -9.98
CA VAL A 226 -3.63 -3.52 -10.05
C VAL A 226 -4.80 -3.15 -9.15
N THR A 227 -4.54 -2.33 -8.12
CA THR A 227 -5.49 -1.90 -7.09
C THR A 227 -5.89 -0.43 -7.27
N GLY A 228 -6.81 0.07 -6.43
CA GLY A 228 -7.25 1.47 -6.47
C GLY A 228 -8.10 1.80 -7.70
N LEU A 229 -8.82 0.82 -8.23
CA LEU A 229 -9.70 0.98 -9.38
C LEU A 229 -11.13 1.35 -8.93
N ALA A 230 -11.83 2.15 -9.73
CA ALA A 230 -13.26 2.40 -9.52
C ALA A 230 -14.07 1.13 -9.81
N ALA A 231 -15.13 0.91 -9.04
CA ALA A 231 -16.03 -0.23 -9.22
C ALA A 231 -16.83 -0.13 -10.54
N SER A 232 -17.30 -1.26 -11.06
CA SER A 232 -18.07 -1.37 -12.30
C SER A 232 -17.41 -0.65 -13.50
N THR A 233 -16.09 -0.59 -13.51
CA THR A 233 -15.33 0.19 -14.50
C THR A 233 -14.40 -0.73 -15.30
N SER A 234 -14.41 -0.55 -16.62
CA SER A 234 -13.53 -1.29 -17.53
C SER A 234 -12.21 -0.54 -17.73
N TYR A 235 -11.12 -1.27 -17.66
CA TYR A 235 -9.76 -0.78 -17.88
C TYR A 235 -9.05 -1.65 -18.91
N SER A 236 -8.25 -1.02 -19.77
CA SER A 236 -7.36 -1.72 -20.69
C SER A 236 -6.00 -1.93 -20.03
N PHE A 237 -5.50 -3.16 -20.06
CA PHE A 237 -4.18 -3.53 -19.51
C PHE A 237 -3.26 -4.05 -20.60
N GLN A 238 -1.99 -3.70 -20.49
CA GLN A 238 -0.88 -4.20 -21.30
C GLN A 238 0.34 -4.41 -20.39
N VAL A 239 1.25 -5.29 -20.80
CA VAL A 239 2.48 -5.59 -20.06
C VAL A 239 3.67 -5.56 -21.01
N THR A 240 4.82 -5.09 -20.52
CA THR A 240 6.12 -5.21 -21.18
C THR A 240 7.06 -6.05 -20.35
N ALA A 241 8.01 -6.71 -20.97
CA ALA A 241 9.13 -7.37 -20.30
C ALA A 241 10.36 -6.48 -20.35
N VAL A 242 11.17 -6.48 -19.29
CA VAL A 242 12.38 -5.65 -19.19
C VAL A 242 13.60 -6.49 -18.80
N ASN A 243 14.76 -6.10 -19.32
CA ASN A 243 16.08 -6.58 -18.91
C ASN A 243 17.12 -5.47 -19.06
N SER A 244 18.41 -5.78 -18.91
CA SER A 244 19.50 -4.84 -19.08
C SER A 244 19.63 -4.24 -20.49
N ALA A 245 19.11 -4.89 -21.51
CA ALA A 245 19.10 -4.37 -22.88
C ALA A 245 17.93 -3.41 -23.15
N GLY A 246 16.90 -3.39 -22.30
CA GLY A 246 15.79 -2.47 -22.44
C GLY A 246 14.41 -3.10 -22.19
N GLU A 247 13.39 -2.35 -22.59
CA GLU A 247 11.98 -2.71 -22.44
C GLU A 247 11.40 -3.18 -23.77
N SER A 248 10.64 -4.27 -23.74
CA SER A 248 9.97 -4.84 -24.92
C SER A 248 8.88 -3.92 -25.45
N VAL A 249 8.38 -4.20 -26.66
CA VAL A 249 7.07 -3.68 -27.08
C VAL A 249 5.98 -4.23 -26.17
N ARG A 250 4.84 -3.53 -26.09
CA ARG A 250 3.70 -3.93 -25.26
C ARG A 250 3.05 -5.22 -25.75
N SER A 251 2.53 -6.01 -24.84
CA SER A 251 1.65 -7.15 -25.12
C SER A 251 0.39 -6.71 -25.86
N GLY A 252 -0.35 -7.66 -26.41
CA GLY A 252 -1.76 -7.46 -26.73
C GLY A 252 -2.53 -6.90 -25.52
N ALA A 253 -3.50 -6.02 -25.77
CA ALA A 253 -4.31 -5.45 -24.69
C ALA A 253 -5.36 -6.46 -24.22
N VAL A 254 -5.61 -6.51 -22.90
CA VAL A 254 -6.75 -7.22 -22.31
C VAL A 254 -7.62 -6.24 -21.54
N THR A 255 -8.94 -6.41 -21.61
CA THR A 255 -9.89 -5.61 -20.84
C THR A 255 -10.23 -6.34 -19.54
N GLY A 256 -9.97 -5.70 -18.40
CA GLY A 256 -10.44 -6.13 -17.08
C GLY A 256 -11.52 -5.18 -16.58
N THR A 257 -12.69 -5.72 -16.24
CA THR A 257 -13.78 -4.94 -15.68
C THR A 257 -13.87 -5.27 -14.20
N THR A 258 -13.73 -4.26 -13.34
CA THR A 258 -13.96 -4.43 -11.90
C THR A 258 -15.42 -4.82 -11.67
N THR A 259 -15.65 -5.68 -10.68
CA THR A 259 -17.02 -6.03 -10.29
C THR A 259 -17.74 -4.77 -9.77
N ALA A 260 -19.04 -4.81 -9.75
CA ALA A 260 -19.80 -3.82 -8.98
C ALA A 260 -19.23 -3.81 -7.55
N SER A 261 -19.10 -2.63 -6.97
CA SER A 261 -18.91 -2.59 -5.52
C SER A 261 -20.03 -3.46 -4.96
N GLN A 262 -19.68 -4.58 -4.37
CA GLN A 262 -20.62 -5.26 -3.49
C GLN A 262 -20.72 -4.32 -2.28
N GLY A 263 -21.45 -3.24 -2.43
CA GLY A 263 -22.16 -2.70 -1.32
C GLY A 263 -22.97 -3.88 -0.82
N ASN A 264 -22.54 -4.48 0.28
CA ASN A 264 -23.36 -5.43 0.98
C ASN A 264 -24.74 -4.78 1.04
N GLY A 265 -25.77 -5.40 0.50
CA GLY A 265 -27.07 -4.93 0.08
C GLY A 265 -27.85 -3.92 0.95
N GLY A 266 -27.16 -2.97 1.55
CA GLY A 266 -27.73 -1.88 2.33
C GLY A 266 -27.56 -0.56 1.57
N GLY A 267 -28.61 0.22 1.47
CA GLY A 267 -28.63 1.54 0.85
C GLY A 267 -27.53 2.48 1.39
N ALA A 268 -27.36 3.63 0.75
CA ALA A 268 -26.49 4.67 1.28
C ALA A 268 -26.92 5.05 2.71
N LEU A 269 -25.95 5.33 3.59
CA LEU A 269 -26.26 5.85 4.93
C LEU A 269 -27.11 7.12 4.81
N PRO A 270 -28.09 7.33 5.71
CA PRO A 270 -28.83 8.58 5.75
C PRO A 270 -27.88 9.75 6.05
N LYS A 271 -28.29 10.97 5.69
CA LYS A 271 -27.56 12.20 5.96
C LYS A 271 -27.18 12.29 7.44
N HIS A 272 -28.14 12.04 8.31
CA HIS A 272 -27.98 11.96 9.75
C HIS A 272 -28.16 10.51 10.18
N ALA A 273 -27.21 9.98 10.92
CA ALA A 273 -27.13 8.57 11.27
C ALA A 273 -26.91 8.35 12.76
N VAL A 274 -27.47 7.27 13.26
CA VAL A 274 -27.30 6.80 14.63
C VAL A 274 -26.37 5.59 14.64
N THR A 275 -25.29 5.64 15.42
CA THR A 275 -24.39 4.52 15.64
C THR A 275 -24.71 3.85 16.98
N GLY A 276 -24.77 2.54 17.05
CA GLY A 276 -24.90 1.78 18.29
C GLY A 276 -23.86 0.69 18.40
N TYR A 277 -23.20 0.60 19.55
CA TYR A 277 -22.29 -0.50 19.84
C TYR A 277 -23.08 -1.73 20.29
N TRP A 278 -22.86 -2.85 19.65
CA TRP A 278 -23.41 -4.15 20.05
C TRP A 278 -22.32 -4.98 20.75
N GLN A 279 -22.63 -5.47 21.96
CA GLN A 279 -21.69 -6.19 22.81
C GLN A 279 -21.65 -7.67 22.47
N ASN A 280 -20.49 -8.16 22.05
CA ASN A 280 -20.17 -9.58 21.87
C ASN A 280 -19.77 -10.25 23.19
N PHE A 281 -20.35 -9.82 24.29
CA PHE A 281 -20.05 -10.33 25.63
C PHE A 281 -21.17 -9.97 26.59
N ASN A 282 -21.21 -10.66 27.74
CA ASN A 282 -22.13 -10.38 28.84
C ASN A 282 -21.42 -9.62 29.95
N ASN A 283 -21.87 -8.41 30.27
CA ASN A 283 -21.36 -7.57 31.35
C ASN A 283 -22.48 -7.06 32.29
N GLY A 284 -23.61 -7.74 32.30
CA GLY A 284 -24.79 -7.34 33.07
C GLY A 284 -25.82 -6.52 32.29
N ALA A 285 -25.50 -6.07 31.07
CA ALA A 285 -26.47 -5.51 30.14
C ALA A 285 -27.39 -6.62 29.56
N THR A 286 -28.44 -6.23 28.87
CA THR A 286 -29.30 -7.20 28.18
C THR A 286 -28.50 -7.95 27.10
N VAL A 287 -28.41 -9.27 27.25
CA VAL A 287 -27.87 -10.14 26.20
C VAL A 287 -28.89 -10.15 25.05
N GLN A 288 -28.45 -9.76 23.85
CA GLN A 288 -29.31 -9.73 22.67
C GLN A 288 -28.57 -10.24 21.42
N LYS A 289 -29.30 -10.92 20.54
CA LYS A 289 -28.82 -11.23 19.19
C LYS A 289 -28.78 -9.95 18.35
N LEU A 290 -27.97 -9.92 17.32
CA LEU A 290 -27.85 -8.76 16.43
C LEU A 290 -29.21 -8.42 15.76
N SER A 291 -30.01 -9.43 15.43
CA SER A 291 -31.39 -9.25 14.92
C SER A 291 -32.30 -8.42 15.84
N ALA A 292 -32.09 -8.49 17.16
CA ALA A 292 -32.92 -7.78 18.15
C ALA A 292 -32.52 -6.30 18.34
N VAL A 293 -31.40 -5.87 17.78
CA VAL A 293 -30.97 -4.45 17.81
C VAL A 293 -32.00 -3.57 17.14
N GLN A 294 -32.36 -2.46 17.79
CA GLN A 294 -33.39 -1.52 17.34
C GLN A 294 -33.14 -0.99 15.92
N SER A 295 -34.23 -0.77 15.19
CA SER A 295 -34.18 -0.27 13.81
C SER A 295 -33.74 1.19 13.69
N GLN A 296 -33.68 1.92 14.80
CA GLN A 296 -33.17 3.30 14.85
C GLN A 296 -31.66 3.42 14.59
N TYR A 297 -30.90 2.34 14.85
CA TYR A 297 -29.47 2.33 14.60
C TYR A 297 -29.18 2.12 13.11
N ASP A 298 -28.40 3.02 12.50
CA ASP A 298 -28.00 2.98 11.10
C ASP A 298 -26.65 2.30 10.91
N ILE A 299 -25.74 2.48 11.90
CA ILE A 299 -24.45 1.81 11.97
C ILE A 299 -24.43 1.00 13.27
N ILE A 300 -24.08 -0.27 13.18
CA ILE A 300 -23.93 -1.17 14.33
C ILE A 300 -22.44 -1.55 14.41
N ALA A 301 -21.76 -1.09 15.47
CA ALA A 301 -20.37 -1.43 15.74
C ALA A 301 -20.31 -2.66 16.64
N VAL A 302 -19.77 -3.75 16.14
CA VAL A 302 -19.65 -5.04 16.85
C VAL A 302 -18.41 -5.02 17.74
N ALA A 303 -18.59 -4.94 19.05
CA ALA A 303 -17.54 -4.84 20.05
C ALA A 303 -17.18 -6.22 20.64
N PHE A 304 -15.95 -6.73 20.53
CA PHE A 304 -14.79 -6.16 19.85
C PHE A 304 -13.99 -7.24 19.11
N ALA A 305 -13.19 -6.85 18.15
CA ALA A 305 -12.10 -7.67 17.65
C ALA A 305 -10.85 -7.48 18.50
N ASP A 306 -10.19 -8.58 18.83
CA ASP A 306 -9.06 -8.64 19.74
C ASP A 306 -7.72 -8.68 18.99
N ALA A 307 -6.64 -8.26 19.67
CA ALA A 307 -5.27 -8.44 19.18
C ALA A 307 -4.92 -9.93 19.08
N THR A 308 -4.12 -10.27 18.09
CA THR A 308 -3.46 -11.59 18.01
C THR A 308 -2.02 -11.52 18.48
N THR A 309 -1.30 -12.65 18.48
CA THR A 309 0.15 -12.69 18.73
C THR A 309 0.97 -12.03 17.62
N THR A 310 0.38 -11.83 16.44
CA THR A 310 1.04 -11.13 15.33
C THR A 310 0.81 -9.63 15.47
N PRO A 311 1.86 -8.80 15.57
CA PRO A 311 1.72 -7.35 15.75
C PRO A 311 0.79 -6.72 14.71
N GLY A 312 -0.19 -5.95 15.16
CA GLY A 312 -1.19 -5.27 14.34
C GLY A 312 -2.33 -6.16 13.84
N ALA A 313 -2.20 -7.47 13.79
CA ALA A 313 -3.27 -8.35 13.34
C ALA A 313 -4.37 -8.49 14.41
N VAL A 314 -5.61 -8.55 13.95
CA VAL A 314 -6.79 -8.72 14.81
C VAL A 314 -7.58 -9.98 14.45
N THR A 315 -8.33 -10.47 15.42
CA THR A 315 -9.27 -11.59 15.26
C THR A 315 -10.62 -11.24 15.88
N PHE A 316 -11.68 -11.91 15.45
CA PHE A 316 -12.99 -11.80 16.05
C PHE A 316 -13.55 -13.20 16.30
N ASN A 317 -13.97 -13.45 17.52
CA ASN A 317 -14.60 -14.70 17.93
C ASN A 317 -15.94 -14.36 18.59
N LEU A 318 -17.02 -14.88 18.03
CA LEU A 318 -18.35 -14.70 18.61
C LEU A 318 -18.40 -15.43 19.97
N ASP A 319 -18.72 -14.73 21.05
CA ASP A 319 -18.96 -15.33 22.37
C ASP A 319 -20.30 -16.07 22.41
N SER A 320 -20.34 -17.23 21.76
CA SER A 320 -21.54 -18.05 21.67
C SER A 320 -22.09 -18.41 23.05
N ALA A 321 -21.24 -18.68 24.03
CA ALA A 321 -21.63 -19.08 25.39
C ALA A 321 -22.23 -17.90 26.17
N GLY A 322 -21.56 -16.77 26.19
CA GLY A 322 -22.03 -15.54 26.85
C GLY A 322 -23.29 -14.97 26.20
N LEU A 323 -23.53 -15.29 24.92
CA LEU A 323 -24.70 -14.86 24.15
C LEU A 323 -25.83 -15.93 24.06
N GLY A 324 -25.84 -16.88 25.00
CA GLY A 324 -26.93 -17.84 25.10
C GLY A 324 -27.06 -18.83 23.93
N GLY A 325 -25.93 -19.26 23.38
CA GLY A 325 -25.90 -20.23 22.28
C GLY A 325 -26.04 -19.59 20.88
N TYR A 326 -25.80 -18.28 20.74
CA TYR A 326 -25.81 -17.59 19.46
C TYR A 326 -24.70 -18.10 18.54
N THR A 327 -25.07 -18.72 17.42
CA THR A 327 -24.07 -19.35 16.54
C THR A 327 -23.51 -18.36 15.51
N VAL A 328 -22.30 -18.66 14.98
CA VAL A 328 -21.68 -17.85 13.92
C VAL A 328 -22.56 -17.76 12.68
N ASP A 329 -23.23 -18.84 12.30
CA ASP A 329 -24.12 -18.82 11.12
C ASP A 329 -25.35 -17.94 11.34
N GLN A 330 -25.95 -17.97 12.56
CA GLN A 330 -27.01 -17.05 12.92
C GLN A 330 -26.53 -15.60 12.91
N PHE A 331 -25.35 -15.33 13.47
CA PHE A 331 -24.76 -14.00 13.48
C PHE A 331 -24.53 -13.44 12.06
N LYS A 332 -23.95 -14.26 11.15
CA LYS A 332 -23.80 -13.88 9.74
C LYS A 332 -25.14 -13.65 9.03
N ALA A 333 -26.14 -14.44 9.33
CA ALA A 333 -27.50 -14.25 8.80
C ALA A 333 -28.11 -12.94 9.29
N ASP A 334 -27.94 -12.61 10.58
CA ASP A 334 -28.42 -11.37 11.17
C ASP A 334 -27.69 -10.13 10.60
N ILE A 335 -26.39 -10.22 10.34
CA ILE A 335 -25.64 -9.15 9.62
C ILE A 335 -26.30 -8.89 8.26
N LYS A 336 -26.52 -9.93 7.47
CA LYS A 336 -27.18 -9.80 6.15
C LYS A 336 -28.59 -9.22 6.26
N ALA A 337 -29.35 -9.62 7.27
CA ALA A 337 -30.71 -9.10 7.51
C ALA A 337 -30.65 -7.59 7.85
N LYS A 338 -29.73 -7.15 8.70
CA LYS A 338 -29.52 -5.73 9.01
C LYS A 338 -29.12 -4.94 7.76
N GLN A 339 -28.23 -5.47 6.95
CA GLN A 339 -27.80 -4.86 5.69
C GLN A 339 -28.95 -4.78 4.68
N ALA A 340 -29.78 -5.81 4.57
CA ALA A 340 -30.98 -5.80 3.73
C ALA A 340 -31.99 -4.75 4.19
N ALA A 341 -32.02 -4.43 5.49
CA ALA A 341 -32.81 -3.33 6.06
C ALA A 341 -32.16 -1.94 5.93
N GLY A 342 -31.07 -1.81 5.14
CA GLY A 342 -30.37 -0.55 4.90
C GLY A 342 -29.36 -0.15 5.98
N LYS A 343 -29.08 -1.02 6.95
CA LYS A 343 -28.13 -0.75 8.05
C LYS A 343 -26.71 -1.16 7.67
N LYS A 344 -25.72 -0.59 8.35
CA LYS A 344 -24.31 -0.95 8.21
C LYS A 344 -23.84 -1.65 9.48
N VAL A 345 -23.06 -2.72 9.32
CA VAL A 345 -22.49 -3.48 10.43
C VAL A 345 -20.98 -3.47 10.29
N VAL A 346 -20.28 -2.88 11.24
CA VAL A 346 -18.82 -2.78 11.25
C VAL A 346 -18.24 -3.56 12.42
N VAL A 347 -17.03 -4.07 12.30
CA VAL A 347 -16.31 -4.64 13.44
C VAL A 347 -15.54 -3.53 14.15
N SER A 348 -15.72 -3.41 15.46
CA SER A 348 -14.96 -2.47 16.29
C SER A 348 -13.70 -3.12 16.80
N VAL A 349 -12.59 -2.39 16.77
CA VAL A 349 -11.25 -2.83 17.21
C VAL A 349 -10.81 -1.96 18.37
N GLY A 350 -10.52 -2.57 19.52
CA GLY A 350 -10.04 -1.88 20.71
C GLY A 350 -10.90 -2.07 21.93
N GLY A 351 -11.52 -0.98 22.41
CA GLY A 351 -12.20 -0.88 23.69
C GLY A 351 -11.23 -0.79 24.86
N GLN A 352 -11.78 -0.64 26.07
CA GLN A 352 -11.03 -0.41 27.32
C GLN A 352 -9.87 -1.40 27.56
N ASN A 353 -10.06 -2.68 27.20
CA ASN A 353 -9.07 -3.74 27.38
C ASN A 353 -8.30 -4.09 26.11
N GLY A 354 -8.53 -3.36 25.04
CA GLY A 354 -7.90 -3.63 23.75
C GLY A 354 -6.40 -3.36 23.78
N THR A 355 -5.60 -4.31 23.26
CA THR A 355 -4.13 -4.23 23.23
C THR A 355 -3.58 -4.16 21.80
N VAL A 356 -4.42 -3.84 20.82
CA VAL A 356 -4.01 -3.75 19.41
C VAL A 356 -3.05 -2.59 19.22
N SER A 357 -1.88 -2.85 18.66
CA SER A 357 -0.86 -1.85 18.39
C SER A 357 -0.45 -1.88 16.91
N VAL A 358 -0.49 -0.72 16.26
CA VAL A 358 -0.06 -0.51 14.87
C VAL A 358 1.04 0.55 14.90
N SER A 359 2.31 0.11 14.99
CA SER A 359 3.45 0.97 15.33
C SER A 359 4.56 1.00 14.26
N ASP A 360 4.41 0.25 13.16
CA ASP A 360 5.35 0.12 12.06
C ASP A 360 4.64 -0.30 10.76
N PRO A 361 5.32 -0.27 9.58
CA PRO A 361 4.70 -0.64 8.30
C PRO A 361 4.19 -2.09 8.25
N THR A 362 4.85 -3.03 8.95
CA THR A 362 4.46 -4.45 8.96
C THR A 362 3.16 -4.64 9.73
N SER A 363 3.08 -4.08 10.94
CA SER A 363 1.86 -4.10 11.76
C SER A 363 0.69 -3.37 11.08
N ALA A 364 0.96 -2.29 10.33
CA ALA A 364 -0.06 -1.63 9.51
C ALA A 364 -0.60 -2.54 8.40
N GLY A 365 0.28 -3.29 7.73
CA GLY A 365 -0.10 -4.29 6.74
C GLY A 365 -0.91 -5.44 7.34
N ASN A 366 -0.47 -5.96 8.49
CA ASN A 366 -1.16 -7.03 9.22
C ASN A 366 -2.56 -6.60 9.67
N PHE A 367 -2.71 -5.38 10.20
CA PHE A 367 -4.00 -4.80 10.56
C PHE A 367 -4.96 -4.76 9.36
N ALA A 368 -4.53 -4.14 8.26
CA ALA A 368 -5.35 -4.03 7.05
C ALA A 368 -5.76 -5.40 6.49
N ASN A 369 -4.86 -6.38 6.50
CA ASN A 369 -5.13 -7.72 5.99
C ASN A 369 -6.11 -8.49 6.88
N SER A 370 -5.91 -8.46 8.20
CA SER A 370 -6.76 -9.20 9.15
C SER A 370 -8.16 -8.59 9.22
N VAL A 371 -8.31 -7.26 9.27
CA VAL A 371 -9.62 -6.60 9.22
C VAL A 371 -10.34 -6.94 7.91
N TYR A 372 -9.64 -6.86 6.77
CA TYR A 372 -10.24 -7.23 5.48
C TYR A 372 -10.69 -8.70 5.46
N SER A 373 -9.91 -9.62 6.05
CA SER A 373 -10.29 -11.02 6.20
C SER A 373 -11.55 -11.20 7.06
N LEU A 374 -11.68 -10.44 8.16
CA LEU A 374 -12.88 -10.43 8.98
C LEU A 374 -14.09 -9.91 8.21
N MET A 375 -13.95 -8.84 7.43
CA MET A 375 -15.00 -8.32 6.56
C MET A 375 -15.49 -9.41 5.57
N GLN A 376 -14.58 -10.14 4.94
CA GLN A 376 -14.92 -11.23 4.03
C GLN A 376 -15.57 -12.42 4.75
N THR A 377 -15.11 -12.74 5.95
CA THR A 377 -15.55 -13.92 6.71
C THR A 377 -16.95 -13.74 7.28
N TYR A 378 -17.24 -12.57 7.85
CA TYR A 378 -18.50 -12.28 8.56
C TYR A 378 -19.47 -11.43 7.74
N GLY A 379 -18.99 -10.74 6.71
CA GLY A 379 -19.77 -9.83 5.89
C GLY A 379 -19.88 -8.42 6.47
N PHE A 380 -18.90 -7.98 7.29
CA PHE A 380 -18.89 -6.61 7.83
C PHE A 380 -18.73 -5.57 6.70
N ASP A 381 -19.42 -4.43 6.86
CA ASP A 381 -19.33 -3.28 5.94
C ASP A 381 -18.04 -2.47 6.13
N GLY A 382 -17.29 -2.69 7.20
CA GLY A 382 -16.10 -1.93 7.49
C GLY A 382 -15.58 -2.14 8.90
N VAL A 383 -14.88 -1.12 9.41
CA VAL A 383 -14.21 -1.15 10.70
C VAL A 383 -14.49 0.12 11.50
N ASP A 384 -14.56 -0.04 12.80
CA ASP A 384 -14.54 1.02 13.79
C ASP A 384 -13.24 0.97 14.59
N ILE A 385 -12.64 2.12 14.87
CA ILE A 385 -11.40 2.26 15.64
C ILE A 385 -11.73 2.85 17.00
N ASP A 386 -11.62 2.02 18.04
CA ASP A 386 -11.91 2.35 19.44
C ASP A 386 -10.69 2.04 20.34
N LEU A 387 -9.50 2.48 19.92
CA LEU A 387 -8.24 2.22 20.63
C LEU A 387 -8.06 3.21 21.79
N GLU A 388 -8.36 2.79 23.00
CA GLU A 388 -8.27 3.63 24.21
C GLU A 388 -6.86 3.66 24.84
N ASN A 389 -5.94 2.80 24.38
CA ASN A 389 -4.58 2.63 24.92
C ASN A 389 -3.49 3.28 24.05
N GLY A 390 -3.86 4.22 23.21
CA GLY A 390 -2.97 4.96 22.34
C GLY A 390 -2.97 4.46 20.89
N LEU A 391 -2.51 5.34 19.99
CA LEU A 391 -2.57 5.16 18.55
C LEU A 391 -1.36 5.86 17.92
N ASN A 392 -0.76 5.24 16.90
CA ASN A 392 0.25 5.88 16.06
C ASN A 392 -0.41 6.41 14.79
N ALA A 393 -0.48 7.74 14.64
CA ALA A 393 -1.20 8.39 13.55
C ALA A 393 -0.66 8.00 12.17
N THR A 394 0.65 7.88 12.01
CA THR A 394 1.28 7.55 10.72
C THR A 394 0.89 6.15 10.26
N TYR A 395 1.13 5.16 11.11
CA TYR A 395 0.94 3.76 10.73
C TYR A 395 -0.53 3.33 10.76
N MET A 396 -1.35 3.90 11.64
CA MET A 396 -2.79 3.67 11.58
C MET A 396 -3.40 4.28 10.32
N SER A 397 -3.01 5.49 9.92
CA SER A 397 -3.46 6.07 8.64
C SER A 397 -3.04 5.21 7.45
N GLN A 398 -1.82 4.66 7.45
CA GLN A 398 -1.35 3.73 6.43
C GLN A 398 -2.19 2.44 6.39
N ALA A 399 -2.49 1.86 7.56
CA ALA A 399 -3.32 0.67 7.69
C ALA A 399 -4.74 0.90 7.13
N LEU A 400 -5.38 2.01 7.50
CA LEU A 400 -6.74 2.34 7.07
C LEU A 400 -6.81 2.64 5.57
N ARG A 401 -5.82 3.31 5.00
CA ARG A 401 -5.72 3.51 3.55
C ARG A 401 -5.50 2.20 2.80
N SER A 402 -4.65 1.31 3.34
CA SER A 402 -4.46 -0.04 2.77
C SER A 402 -5.75 -0.86 2.83
N LEU A 403 -6.50 -0.79 3.94
CA LEU A 403 -7.80 -1.43 4.08
C LEU A 403 -8.82 -0.85 3.07
N SER A 404 -8.89 0.47 2.94
CA SER A 404 -9.77 1.15 1.99
C SER A 404 -9.47 0.75 0.54
N ALA A 405 -8.18 0.63 0.18
CA ALA A 405 -7.78 0.16 -1.14
C ALA A 405 -8.25 -1.29 -1.43
N LYS A 406 -8.34 -2.13 -0.40
CA LYS A 406 -8.83 -3.52 -0.51
C LYS A 406 -10.35 -3.61 -0.53
N ALA A 407 -11.01 -2.87 0.35
CA ALA A 407 -12.46 -2.91 0.54
C ALA A 407 -13.23 -2.10 -0.52
N GLY A 408 -12.58 -1.09 -1.14
CA GLY A 408 -13.19 -0.21 -2.12
C GLY A 408 -14.02 0.93 -1.51
N SER A 409 -14.76 1.65 -2.35
CA SER A 409 -15.52 2.86 -1.98
C SER A 409 -16.71 2.60 -1.04
N GLY A 410 -17.06 1.34 -0.80
CA GLY A 410 -18.13 0.95 0.12
C GLY A 410 -17.68 0.79 1.58
N LEU A 411 -16.40 1.01 1.89
CA LEU A 411 -15.90 0.89 3.26
C LEU A 411 -16.59 1.88 4.20
N ILE A 412 -17.14 1.37 5.29
CA ILE A 412 -17.60 2.17 6.42
C ILE A 412 -16.46 2.23 7.44
N LEU A 413 -15.90 3.42 7.63
CA LEU A 413 -14.83 3.67 8.58
C LEU A 413 -15.34 4.60 9.67
N THR A 414 -15.42 4.12 10.90
CA THR A 414 -15.79 4.93 12.06
C THR A 414 -14.68 4.96 13.10
N MET A 415 -14.71 5.94 13.98
CA MET A 415 -13.76 6.09 15.08
C MET A 415 -14.49 6.53 16.34
N ALA A 416 -14.05 6.06 17.52
CA ALA A 416 -14.61 6.44 18.81
C ALA A 416 -13.51 6.93 19.78
N PRO A 417 -12.80 8.03 19.48
CA PRO A 417 -11.79 8.57 20.38
C PRO A 417 -12.40 9.09 21.69
N GLN A 418 -11.59 9.08 22.75
CA GLN A 418 -11.90 9.79 23.99
C GLN A 418 -11.84 11.32 23.76
N THR A 419 -12.49 12.11 24.62
CA THR A 419 -12.46 13.57 24.49
C THR A 419 -11.05 14.15 24.51
N ILE A 420 -10.15 13.59 25.32
CA ILE A 420 -8.75 14.04 25.41
C ILE A 420 -8.00 13.86 24.08
N ASP A 421 -8.33 12.85 23.31
CA ASP A 421 -7.69 12.55 22.04
C ASP A 421 -8.03 13.55 20.92
N MET A 422 -9.10 14.32 21.14
CA MET A 422 -9.64 15.29 20.16
C MET A 422 -9.48 16.74 20.61
N GLN A 423 -8.69 17.02 21.68
CA GLN A 423 -8.45 18.38 22.17
C GLN A 423 -7.54 19.24 21.28
N SER A 424 -6.73 18.61 20.45
CA SER A 424 -5.80 19.28 19.53
C SER A 424 -5.64 18.48 18.25
N THR A 425 -5.52 19.18 17.12
CA THR A 425 -5.19 18.56 15.82
C THR A 425 -3.81 17.87 15.81
N SER A 426 -2.97 18.12 16.82
CA SER A 426 -1.69 17.43 17.01
C SER A 426 -1.82 16.08 17.73
N ASN A 427 -2.97 15.78 18.34
CA ASN A 427 -3.21 14.50 18.99
C ASN A 427 -3.35 13.38 17.97
N ALA A 428 -2.83 12.20 18.28
CA ALA A 428 -2.68 11.12 17.31
C ALA A 428 -4.01 10.67 16.67
N TYR A 429 -5.10 10.61 17.44
CA TYR A 429 -6.42 10.30 16.89
C TYR A 429 -6.93 11.37 15.93
N PHE A 430 -6.81 12.65 16.33
CA PHE A 430 -7.24 13.74 15.48
C PHE A 430 -6.42 13.78 14.18
N GLN A 431 -5.09 13.62 14.27
CA GLN A 431 -4.24 13.50 13.09
C GLN A 431 -4.66 12.33 12.19
N THR A 432 -4.96 11.16 12.79
CA THR A 432 -5.43 10.01 12.02
C THR A 432 -6.73 10.33 11.30
N ALA A 433 -7.72 10.90 11.98
CA ALA A 433 -9.00 11.28 11.38
C ALA A 433 -8.81 12.27 10.22
N LEU A 434 -7.95 13.27 10.37
CA LEU A 434 -7.63 14.23 9.31
C LEU A 434 -6.86 13.57 8.15
N ASN A 435 -5.90 12.69 8.44
CA ASN A 435 -5.12 11.98 7.42
C ASN A 435 -5.97 11.06 6.54
N VAL A 436 -7.08 10.54 7.06
CA VAL A 436 -7.98 9.64 6.32
C VAL A 436 -9.35 10.25 6.07
N LYS A 437 -9.46 11.57 6.15
CA LYS A 437 -10.72 12.32 6.04
C LYS A 437 -11.51 11.98 4.77
N ASP A 438 -10.83 11.72 3.68
CA ASP A 438 -11.42 11.36 2.38
C ASP A 438 -12.11 9.98 2.36
N ILE A 439 -11.80 9.11 3.32
CA ILE A 439 -12.39 7.75 3.47
C ILE A 439 -13.13 7.58 4.79
N LEU A 440 -13.12 8.58 5.67
CA LEU A 440 -13.73 8.55 6.99
C LEU A 440 -15.24 8.78 6.92
N THR A 441 -16.02 7.89 7.54
CA THR A 441 -17.49 8.01 7.62
C THR A 441 -17.91 8.91 8.76
N VAL A 442 -17.43 8.64 10.00
CA VAL A 442 -17.77 9.44 11.19
C VAL A 442 -16.79 9.21 12.33
N VAL A 443 -16.50 10.26 13.08
CA VAL A 443 -15.88 10.23 14.42
C VAL A 443 -17.00 10.39 15.46
N ASN A 444 -17.23 9.36 16.24
CA ASN A 444 -18.17 9.32 17.35
C ASN A 444 -17.43 9.52 18.68
N MET A 445 -16.94 10.72 18.95
CA MET A 445 -16.15 10.99 20.15
C MET A 445 -16.94 10.61 21.42
N GLN A 446 -16.28 10.01 22.40
CA GLN A 446 -16.86 9.56 23.67
C GLN A 446 -16.94 10.72 24.66
N TYR A 447 -18.13 11.33 24.86
CA TYR A 447 -18.34 12.48 25.78
C TYR A 447 -18.63 12.06 27.23
N TYR A 448 -18.17 10.88 27.63
CA TYR A 448 -18.32 10.30 28.96
C TYR A 448 -16.98 9.87 29.53
N ASN A 449 -16.92 9.55 30.83
CA ASN A 449 -15.69 9.22 31.55
C ASN A 449 -14.56 10.27 31.39
N SER A 450 -14.91 11.54 31.18
CA SER A 450 -13.99 12.57 30.67
C SER A 450 -13.74 13.72 31.64
N GLY A 451 -14.54 13.86 32.70
CA GLY A 451 -14.42 14.96 33.66
C GLY A 451 -14.72 16.34 33.06
N SER A 452 -13.75 17.24 33.11
CA SER A 452 -13.85 18.59 32.57
C SER A 452 -12.78 18.84 31.52
N MET A 453 -13.13 19.47 30.40
CA MET A 453 -12.25 19.72 29.26
C MET A 453 -12.41 21.15 28.74
N LEU A 454 -11.42 21.63 28.00
CA LEU A 454 -11.50 22.90 27.26
C LEU A 454 -12.44 22.75 26.06
N GLY A 455 -13.30 23.73 25.86
CA GLY A 455 -14.05 23.92 24.63
C GLY A 455 -13.26 24.67 23.56
N CYS A 456 -13.81 24.81 22.36
CA CYS A 456 -13.18 25.55 21.26
C CYS A 456 -13.03 27.06 21.55
N ASP A 457 -13.77 27.59 22.52
CA ASP A 457 -13.67 29.00 23.01
C ASP A 457 -12.63 29.15 24.14
N GLY A 458 -11.90 28.11 24.49
CA GLY A 458 -10.89 28.11 25.55
C GLY A 458 -11.44 28.10 26.97
N LYS A 459 -12.76 27.96 27.16
CA LYS A 459 -13.35 27.80 28.48
C LYS A 459 -13.47 26.34 28.89
N VAL A 460 -13.51 26.09 30.20
CA VAL A 460 -13.66 24.74 30.74
C VAL A 460 -15.13 24.39 30.88
N TYR A 461 -15.50 23.22 30.38
CA TYR A 461 -16.83 22.64 30.48
C TYR A 461 -16.76 21.27 31.15
N SER A 462 -17.76 20.97 31.97
CA SER A 462 -17.87 19.67 32.67
C SER A 462 -18.80 18.74 31.93
N GLN A 463 -18.44 17.45 31.86
CA GLN A 463 -19.29 16.41 31.28
C GLN A 463 -20.69 16.40 31.92
N GLY A 464 -21.66 15.88 31.19
CA GLY A 464 -23.05 15.81 31.66
C GLY A 464 -23.89 17.04 31.33
N SER A 465 -23.43 17.94 30.47
CA SER A 465 -24.15 19.17 30.06
C SER A 465 -24.19 19.35 28.55
N VAL A 466 -25.19 20.11 28.07
CA VAL A 466 -25.28 20.53 26.65
C VAL A 466 -24.00 21.28 26.24
N ASP A 467 -23.49 22.14 27.10
CA ASP A 467 -22.30 22.96 26.83
C ASP A 467 -21.07 22.09 26.59
N PHE A 468 -20.87 21.03 27.38
CA PHE A 468 -19.76 20.10 27.18
C PHE A 468 -19.83 19.41 25.80
N LEU A 469 -21.03 18.92 25.43
CA LEU A 469 -21.23 18.24 24.15
C LEU A 469 -20.96 19.20 22.97
N THR A 470 -21.49 20.40 23.04
CA THR A 470 -21.42 21.36 21.93
C THR A 470 -20.06 22.05 21.80
N ALA A 471 -19.44 22.43 22.94
CA ALA A 471 -18.14 23.10 22.93
C ALA A 471 -16.98 22.16 22.50
N LEU A 472 -17.08 20.87 22.84
CA LEU A 472 -16.07 19.89 22.40
C LEU A 472 -16.32 19.39 20.97
N ALA A 473 -17.57 19.27 20.52
CA ALA A 473 -17.87 19.02 19.11
C ALA A 473 -17.34 20.14 18.22
N CYS A 474 -17.42 21.38 18.68
CA CYS A 474 -16.87 22.56 18.01
C CYS A 474 -15.37 22.41 17.70
N ILE A 475 -14.56 21.82 18.60
CA ILE A 475 -13.13 21.58 18.37
C ILE A 475 -12.92 20.72 17.12
N GLN A 476 -13.68 19.64 16.96
CA GLN A 476 -13.59 18.75 15.80
C GLN A 476 -14.00 19.47 14.51
N LEU A 477 -15.07 20.24 14.56
CA LEU A 477 -15.64 20.97 13.44
C LEU A 477 -14.73 22.12 12.97
N GLU A 478 -14.15 22.87 13.90
CA GLU A 478 -13.20 23.95 13.60
C GLU A 478 -11.79 23.42 13.31
N GLY A 479 -11.43 22.24 13.86
CA GLY A 479 -10.17 21.54 13.62
C GLY A 479 -10.07 20.86 12.26
N GLY A 480 -11.14 20.89 11.44
CA GLY A 480 -11.08 20.52 10.03
C GLY A 480 -11.89 19.28 9.63
N LEU A 481 -12.60 18.61 10.52
CA LEU A 481 -13.55 17.56 10.12
C LEU A 481 -14.79 18.20 9.47
N SER A 482 -15.36 17.50 8.49
CA SER A 482 -16.64 17.91 7.91
C SER A 482 -17.77 17.65 8.91
N PRO A 483 -18.83 18.46 8.98
CA PRO A 483 -19.94 18.20 9.87
C PRO A 483 -20.52 16.78 9.72
N SER A 484 -20.61 16.28 8.50
CA SER A 484 -21.03 14.90 8.20
C SER A 484 -20.09 13.81 8.74
N GLN A 485 -18.96 14.20 9.35
CA GLN A 485 -17.98 13.29 9.97
C GLN A 485 -17.93 13.43 11.50
N VAL A 486 -18.81 14.18 12.12
CA VAL A 486 -18.84 14.41 13.57
C VAL A 486 -20.14 13.88 14.15
N GLY A 487 -20.03 12.99 15.14
CA GLY A 487 -21.11 12.41 15.92
C GLY A 487 -20.90 12.56 17.43
N LEU A 488 -21.98 12.62 18.19
CA LEU A 488 -21.96 12.74 19.66
C LEU A 488 -22.11 11.35 20.30
N GLY A 489 -21.04 10.86 20.96
CA GLY A 489 -21.01 9.55 21.62
C GLY A 489 -21.38 9.60 23.09
N LEU A 490 -22.47 8.95 23.52
CA LEU A 490 -22.99 8.97 24.88
C LEU A 490 -23.34 7.55 25.38
N PRO A 491 -23.34 7.30 26.71
CA PRO A 491 -23.88 6.05 27.26
C PRO A 491 -25.40 6.00 27.10
N ALA A 492 -25.95 4.82 26.80
CA ALA A 492 -27.39 4.63 26.68
C ALA A 492 -28.14 4.72 28.02
N SER A 493 -27.45 4.40 29.10
CA SER A 493 -28.00 4.43 30.46
C SER A 493 -26.92 4.78 31.49
N THR A 494 -27.32 5.06 32.72
CA THR A 494 -26.39 5.31 33.85
C THR A 494 -25.45 4.14 34.14
N SER A 495 -25.83 2.92 33.74
CA SER A 495 -24.99 1.72 33.90
C SER A 495 -24.02 1.50 32.74
N GLY A 496 -24.11 2.28 31.65
CA GLY A 496 -23.28 2.13 30.46
C GLY A 496 -21.88 2.72 30.61
N ALA A 497 -21.67 3.62 31.58
CA ALA A 497 -20.36 4.24 31.82
C ALA A 497 -20.23 4.63 33.29
N GLY A 498 -18.98 4.86 33.74
CA GLY A 498 -18.70 5.29 35.11
C GLY A 498 -19.16 6.71 35.40
N SER A 499 -19.23 7.55 34.39
CA SER A 499 -19.69 8.96 34.51
C SER A 499 -20.04 9.56 33.14
N GLY A 500 -20.71 10.72 33.12
CA GLY A 500 -21.00 11.45 31.88
C GLY A 500 -22.31 11.03 31.21
N TYR A 501 -23.12 10.18 31.82
CA TYR A 501 -24.47 9.94 31.32
C TYR A 501 -25.29 11.23 31.29
N VAL A 502 -26.02 11.43 30.23
CA VAL A 502 -27.02 12.49 30.08
C VAL A 502 -28.35 11.88 29.62
N SER A 503 -29.46 12.54 29.99
CA SER A 503 -30.75 12.13 29.44
C SER A 503 -30.79 12.30 27.92
N PRO A 504 -31.57 11.48 27.21
CA PRO A 504 -31.76 11.65 25.75
C PRO A 504 -32.14 13.05 25.30
N SER A 505 -32.89 13.80 26.12
CA SER A 505 -33.25 15.20 25.82
C SER A 505 -32.05 16.14 25.80
N VAL A 506 -31.04 15.92 26.63
CA VAL A 506 -29.79 16.70 26.62
C VAL A 506 -29.01 16.44 25.32
N VAL A 507 -28.99 15.19 24.85
CA VAL A 507 -28.40 14.83 23.55
C VAL A 507 -29.11 15.58 22.42
N ASN A 508 -30.46 15.54 22.41
CA ASN A 508 -31.28 16.22 21.40
C ASN A 508 -31.06 17.73 21.40
N ASN A 509 -30.98 18.35 22.60
CA ASN A 509 -30.66 19.79 22.73
C ASN A 509 -29.28 20.12 22.17
N ALA A 510 -28.27 19.29 22.42
CA ALA A 510 -26.92 19.49 21.87
C ALA A 510 -26.90 19.37 20.34
N LEU A 511 -27.63 18.39 19.78
CA LEU A 511 -27.80 18.23 18.34
C LEU A 511 -28.50 19.45 17.73
N ASP A 512 -29.59 19.93 18.35
CA ASP A 512 -30.31 21.13 17.90
C ASP A 512 -29.45 22.39 18.02
N CYS A 513 -28.64 22.50 19.07
CA CYS A 513 -27.69 23.61 19.21
C CYS A 513 -26.67 23.64 18.07
N LEU A 514 -26.08 22.50 17.75
CA LEU A 514 -25.11 22.40 16.67
C LEU A 514 -25.73 22.58 15.28
N THR A 515 -26.93 22.04 15.05
CA THR A 515 -27.54 22.02 13.70
C THR A 515 -28.45 23.20 13.40
N LYS A 516 -29.19 23.70 14.42
CA LYS A 516 -30.22 24.71 14.28
C LYS A 516 -29.92 26.01 15.07
N GLY A 517 -28.96 25.98 16.01
CA GLY A 517 -28.67 27.09 16.91
C GLY A 517 -29.69 27.28 18.04
N THR A 518 -30.52 26.24 18.31
CA THR A 518 -31.56 26.21 19.35
C THR A 518 -31.25 25.16 20.40
N GLY A 519 -31.77 25.27 21.61
CA GLY A 519 -31.49 24.29 22.68
C GLY A 519 -30.08 24.39 23.27
N CYS A 520 -29.31 25.41 22.95
CA CYS A 520 -27.97 25.65 23.50
C CYS A 520 -28.05 26.02 24.99
N GLY A 521 -26.96 25.68 25.71
CA GLY A 521 -26.71 26.19 27.04
C GLY A 521 -26.06 27.60 27.02
N SER A 522 -25.03 27.76 27.82
CA SER A 522 -24.23 29.00 27.86
C SER A 522 -23.27 29.09 26.66
N PHE A 523 -22.79 27.97 26.14
CA PHE A 523 -21.99 27.90 24.93
C PHE A 523 -22.90 27.93 23.70
N LYS A 524 -22.54 28.75 22.71
CA LYS A 524 -23.16 28.78 21.38
C LYS A 524 -22.08 28.70 20.32
N PRO A 525 -22.12 27.78 19.37
CA PRO A 525 -21.19 27.75 18.26
C PRO A 525 -21.31 29.02 17.42
N SER A 526 -20.21 29.42 16.78
CA SER A 526 -20.14 30.63 15.93
C SER A 526 -21.07 30.56 14.70
N LYS A 527 -21.42 29.34 14.29
CA LYS A 527 -22.33 29.01 13.18
C LYS A 527 -23.02 27.68 13.42
N THR A 528 -24.07 27.40 12.68
CA THR A 528 -24.75 26.09 12.67
C THR A 528 -24.09 25.12 11.69
N TYR A 529 -24.28 23.84 11.96
CA TYR A 529 -23.72 22.73 11.19
C TYR A 529 -24.84 21.75 10.77
N PRO A 530 -25.72 22.12 9.82
CA PRO A 530 -26.90 21.32 9.47
C PRO A 530 -26.58 19.95 8.86
N ASP A 531 -25.31 19.70 8.51
CA ASP A 531 -24.85 18.41 8.00
C ASP A 531 -24.18 17.55 9.09
N LEU A 532 -24.33 17.87 10.39
CA LEU A 532 -23.76 17.06 11.49
C LEU A 532 -24.24 15.61 11.37
N ARG A 533 -23.31 14.63 11.52
CA ARG A 533 -23.65 13.21 11.27
C ARG A 533 -24.73 12.69 12.21
N GLY A 534 -24.70 13.00 13.49
CA GLY A 534 -25.71 12.57 14.45
C GLY A 534 -25.15 12.13 15.79
N ALA A 535 -25.53 10.95 16.26
CA ALA A 535 -25.15 10.48 17.59
C ALA A 535 -24.76 9.00 17.62
N MET A 536 -24.02 8.63 18.66
CA MET A 536 -23.64 7.25 18.95
C MET A 536 -23.99 6.89 20.38
N THR A 537 -24.23 5.63 20.64
CA THR A 537 -24.37 5.16 22.01
C THR A 537 -23.56 3.91 22.34
N TRP A 538 -23.01 3.89 23.54
CA TRP A 538 -22.52 2.73 24.26
C TRP A 538 -23.58 2.30 25.28
N SER A 539 -24.39 1.26 25.11
CA SER A 539 -24.45 0.37 23.95
C SER A 539 -25.90 0.03 23.64
N THR A 540 -26.16 -0.66 22.53
CA THR A 540 -27.50 -1.19 22.20
C THR A 540 -28.01 -2.15 23.28
N ASN A 541 -27.10 -2.87 23.95
CA ASN A 541 -27.39 -3.78 25.05
C ASN A 541 -27.82 -3.02 26.33
N TRP A 542 -27.15 -1.93 26.66
CA TRP A 542 -27.54 -1.03 27.76
C TRP A 542 -28.81 -0.23 27.42
N ASP A 543 -29.02 0.13 26.17
CA ASP A 543 -30.28 0.73 25.72
C ASP A 543 -31.47 -0.25 25.90
N ALA A 544 -31.27 -1.51 25.47
CA ALA A 544 -32.26 -2.55 25.67
C ALA A 544 -32.57 -2.81 27.15
N ALA A 545 -31.56 -2.80 28.01
CA ALA A 545 -31.72 -2.91 29.47
C ALA A 545 -32.52 -1.74 30.07
N ALA A 546 -32.43 -0.56 29.43
CA ALA A 546 -33.21 0.64 29.79
C ALA A 546 -34.52 0.79 29.00
N GLY A 547 -35.07 -0.29 28.43
CA GLY A 547 -36.30 -0.27 27.67
C GLY A 547 -36.23 0.47 26.32
N ASN A 548 -35.03 0.57 25.74
CA ASN A 548 -34.75 1.29 24.50
C ASN A 548 -35.10 2.80 24.57
N ALA A 549 -34.95 3.39 25.74
CA ALA A 549 -35.31 4.78 25.95
C ALA A 549 -34.43 5.75 25.14
N TRP A 550 -33.15 5.39 24.99
CA TRP A 550 -32.18 6.20 24.24
C TRP A 550 -32.51 6.17 22.74
N SER A 551 -32.59 4.98 22.13
CA SER A 551 -32.84 4.84 20.70
C SER A 551 -34.24 5.34 20.29
N ASN A 552 -35.25 5.13 21.12
CA ASN A 552 -36.62 5.62 20.86
C ASN A 552 -36.74 7.15 20.93
N THR A 553 -35.81 7.83 21.61
CA THR A 553 -35.84 9.30 21.77
C THR A 553 -34.86 9.98 20.85
N VAL A 554 -33.59 9.52 20.82
CA VAL A 554 -32.52 10.15 20.03
C VAL A 554 -32.61 9.76 18.55
N GLY A 555 -32.97 8.50 18.26
CA GLY A 555 -33.05 8.01 16.87
C GLY A 555 -33.97 8.85 15.98
N PRO A 556 -35.27 8.98 16.30
CA PRO A 556 -36.18 9.80 15.50
C PRO A 556 -35.77 11.26 15.44
N HIS A 557 -35.14 11.80 16.50
CA HIS A 557 -34.63 13.18 16.52
C HIS A 557 -33.48 13.36 15.53
N VAL A 558 -32.50 12.45 15.54
CA VAL A 558 -31.37 12.45 14.58
C VAL A 558 -31.89 12.36 13.15
N HIS A 559 -32.81 11.45 12.87
CA HIS A 559 -33.36 11.28 11.51
C HIS A 559 -34.23 12.47 11.06
N GLY A 560 -34.70 13.32 12.00
CA GLY A 560 -35.47 14.54 11.74
C GLY A 560 -34.63 15.83 11.70
N LEU A 561 -33.30 15.75 11.79
CA LEU A 561 -32.41 16.91 11.67
C LEU A 561 -32.48 17.51 10.26
N PRO A 562 -32.13 18.83 10.07
CA PRO A 562 -32.34 19.56 8.82
C PRO A 562 -31.48 19.10 7.64
#